data_5992a205ace0c723e1fd040ba33ab745
#
_entry.id   5992a205ace0c723e1fd040ba33ab745
#
_cell.length_a   1.000
_cell.length_b   1.000
_cell.length_c   1.000
_cell.angle_alpha   90.00
_cell.angle_beta   90.00
_cell.angle_gamma   90.00
#
_symmetry.space_group_name_H-M   'P 1'
#
loop_
_entity.id
_entity.type
_entity.pdbx_description
1 polymer ?
#
loop_
_entity_poly.entity_id
_entity_poly.type
_entity_poly.pdbx_seq_one_letter_code
_entity_poly.pdbx_strand_id
1 'polypeptide(L)'
;MAEQHQTVAGHHNVAVQNSGDGNSFTITVGAETRLHVTRSHRLRAPISQPLHLLLAENAVAPLVGRDAVKAELDAWLDRAQPIAVRLVTGEGGSGKTRLALDLCARAETQGWHAGFVSADELARFHARTNVEAFTTDAPTLVVVDYAAAKSAILKRWLTALARIEQLPAAGKLRLLLLERHGARESGWWQQ
;
A
#
# COMPACT_ATOMS: atom_id res chain seq x y z
N MET A 1 -25.74 13.01 6.04
CA MET A 1 -24.43 12.38 5.80
C MET A 1 -24.60 10.93 6.21
N ALA A 2 -24.64 10.03 5.26
CA ALA A 2 -24.94 8.63 5.50
C ALA A 2 -23.64 7.87 5.77
N GLU A 3 -23.48 7.37 6.99
CA GLU A 3 -22.51 6.33 7.31
C GLU A 3 -22.97 5.05 6.63
N GLN A 4 -22.23 4.58 5.63
CA GLN A 4 -22.44 3.23 5.12
C GLN A 4 -21.70 2.25 6.03
N HIS A 5 -22.42 1.68 6.98
CA HIS A 5 -21.99 0.51 7.72
C HIS A 5 -22.29 -0.74 6.90
N GLN A 6 -21.27 -1.41 6.41
CA GLN A 6 -21.40 -2.74 5.84
C GLN A 6 -20.95 -3.76 6.91
N THR A 7 -21.91 -4.46 7.51
CA THR A 7 -21.63 -5.51 8.49
C THR A 7 -21.65 -6.86 7.76
N VAL A 8 -20.52 -7.52 7.70
CA VAL A 8 -20.40 -8.90 7.20
C VAL A 8 -20.22 -9.83 8.40
N ALA A 9 -21.16 -10.73 8.62
CA ALA A 9 -21.14 -11.69 9.70
C ALA A 9 -20.45 -13.00 9.27
N GLY A 10 -19.32 -13.33 9.92
CA GLY A 10 -18.55 -14.56 9.71
C GLY A 10 -17.34 -14.60 10.65
N HIS A 11 -16.82 -15.79 10.97
CA HIS A 11 -15.81 -15.98 12.01
C HIS A 11 -14.40 -15.39 11.71
N HIS A 12 -14.19 -14.73 10.57
CA HIS A 12 -12.95 -14.01 10.25
C HIS A 12 -13.29 -12.76 9.42
N ASN A 13 -13.92 -11.78 10.07
CA ASN A 13 -14.37 -10.58 9.39
C ASN A 13 -13.22 -9.62 9.12
N VAL A 14 -12.99 -9.34 7.86
CA VAL A 14 -12.23 -8.19 7.41
C VAL A 14 -13.19 -7.21 6.76
N ALA A 15 -13.21 -6.01 7.26
CA ALA A 15 -13.98 -4.92 6.66
C ALA A 15 -13.02 -3.80 6.22
N VAL A 16 -13.21 -3.29 5.02
CA VAL A 16 -12.55 -2.06 4.57
C VAL A 16 -13.56 -0.93 4.77
N GLN A 17 -13.27 -0.03 5.70
CA GLN A 17 -14.10 1.14 5.96
C GLN A 17 -13.42 2.39 5.45
N ASN A 18 -14.13 3.18 4.65
CA ASN A 18 -13.70 4.52 4.32
C ASN A 18 -13.92 5.42 5.54
N SER A 19 -12.89 6.16 5.94
CA SER A 19 -13.07 7.25 6.90
C SER A 19 -14.00 8.30 6.30
N GLY A 20 -14.90 8.87 7.11
CA GLY A 20 -15.99 9.75 6.67
C GLY A 20 -15.57 10.99 5.87
N ASP A 21 -14.29 11.31 5.82
CA ASP A 21 -13.70 12.38 5.01
C ASP A 21 -13.15 11.91 3.65
N GLY A 22 -13.21 10.60 3.34
CA GLY A 22 -12.72 10.02 2.09
C GLY A 22 -11.18 9.98 1.96
N ASN A 23 -10.44 10.32 3.00
CA ASN A 23 -8.99 10.60 2.95
C ASN A 23 -8.09 9.44 3.35
N SER A 24 -8.66 8.52 4.08
CA SER A 24 -8.02 7.28 4.48
C SER A 24 -9.04 6.15 4.41
N PHE A 25 -8.54 4.95 4.42
CA PHE A 25 -9.35 3.77 4.63
C PHE A 25 -8.71 2.90 5.69
N THR A 26 -9.51 2.10 6.35
CA THR A 26 -9.08 1.22 7.40
C THR A 26 -9.37 -0.21 7.00
N ILE A 27 -8.36 -1.04 7.04
CA ILE A 27 -8.51 -2.49 6.92
C ILE A 27 -8.65 -3.05 8.32
N THR A 28 -9.79 -3.63 8.64
CA THR A 28 -10.04 -4.24 9.95
C THR A 28 -9.90 -5.75 9.84
N VAL A 29 -9.09 -6.33 10.72
CA VAL A 29 -8.88 -7.78 10.82
C VAL A 29 -9.36 -8.24 12.18
N GLY A 30 -10.49 -8.96 12.22
CA GLY A 30 -11.16 -9.27 13.48
C GLY A 30 -11.75 -8.01 14.14
N ALA A 31 -12.25 -8.13 15.37
CA ALA A 31 -12.97 -7.04 16.03
C ALA A 31 -12.12 -5.84 16.47
N GLU A 32 -10.79 -5.98 16.55
CA GLU A 32 -9.97 -4.99 17.27
C GLU A 32 -8.75 -4.45 16.50
N THR A 33 -8.35 -5.03 15.37
CA THR A 33 -7.10 -4.64 14.74
C THR A 33 -7.32 -3.94 13.40
N ARG A 34 -6.79 -2.72 13.28
CA ARG A 34 -7.00 -1.84 12.14
C ARG A 34 -5.66 -1.43 11.53
N LEU A 35 -5.52 -1.55 10.23
CA LEU A 35 -4.43 -0.96 9.45
C LEU A 35 -4.93 0.32 8.79
N HIS A 36 -4.39 1.45 9.20
CA HIS A 36 -4.71 2.73 8.58
C HIS A 36 -3.85 2.96 7.35
N VAL A 37 -4.51 3.19 6.23
CA VAL A 37 -3.87 3.48 4.94
C VAL A 37 -4.29 4.87 4.49
N THR A 38 -3.30 5.73 4.30
CA THR A 38 -3.51 7.11 3.84
C THR A 38 -3.59 7.15 2.32
N ARG A 39 -4.67 7.68 1.77
CA ARG A 39 -4.85 7.83 0.32
C ARG A 39 -3.85 8.82 -0.27
N SER A 40 -3.49 8.61 -1.51
CA SER A 40 -2.44 9.37 -2.21
C SER A 40 -2.71 10.88 -2.26
N HIS A 41 -3.97 11.29 -2.45
CA HIS A 41 -4.36 12.71 -2.53
C HIS A 41 -4.21 13.47 -1.20
N ARG A 42 -4.16 12.77 -0.07
CA ARG A 42 -3.97 13.36 1.27
C ARG A 42 -2.54 13.53 1.68
N LEU A 43 -1.62 12.96 0.96
CA LEU A 43 -0.20 13.19 1.19
C LEU A 43 0.25 14.57 0.67
N ARG A 44 -0.61 15.29 -0.07
CA ARG A 44 -0.29 16.63 -0.56
C ARG A 44 -0.15 17.60 0.60
N ALA A 45 1.05 18.16 0.73
CA ALA A 45 1.33 19.20 1.69
C ALA A 45 0.87 20.57 1.15
N PRO A 46 0.40 21.49 2.01
CA PRO A 46 0.15 22.87 1.59
C PRO A 46 1.43 23.50 1.02
N ILE A 47 1.31 24.14 -0.15
CA ILE A 47 2.43 24.83 -0.77
C ILE A 47 2.56 26.22 -0.12
N SER A 48 3.26 26.28 1.00
CA SER A 48 3.54 27.52 1.72
C SER A 48 4.98 28.03 1.54
N GLN A 49 5.84 27.19 0.98
CA GLN A 49 7.25 27.52 0.72
C GLN A 49 7.69 26.91 -0.62
N PRO A 50 8.65 27.53 -1.34
CA PRO A 50 9.16 27.01 -2.62
C PRO A 50 9.65 25.55 -2.54
N LEU A 51 10.21 25.14 -1.40
CA LEU A 51 10.69 23.77 -1.20
C LEU A 51 9.55 22.74 -1.28
N HIS A 52 8.33 23.11 -0.92
CA HIS A 52 7.17 22.23 -1.02
C HIS A 52 6.83 21.85 -2.46
N LEU A 53 7.27 22.62 -3.46
CA LEU A 53 7.14 22.27 -4.87
C LEU A 53 7.94 21.02 -5.26
N LEU A 54 9.00 20.72 -4.50
CA LEU A 54 9.87 19.56 -4.74
C LEU A 54 9.34 18.27 -4.09
N LEU A 55 8.33 18.37 -3.24
CA LEU A 55 7.73 17.20 -2.61
C LEU A 55 6.99 16.35 -3.67
N ALA A 56 7.25 15.04 -3.66
CA ALA A 56 6.63 14.11 -4.59
C ALA A 56 5.10 14.15 -4.53
N GLU A 57 4.57 14.38 -3.34
CA GLU A 57 3.14 14.42 -3.03
C GLU A 57 2.42 15.59 -3.73
N ASN A 58 3.10 16.70 -3.93
CA ASN A 58 2.50 17.90 -4.54
C ASN A 58 2.34 17.79 -6.06
N ALA A 59 3.07 16.86 -6.68
CA ALA A 59 2.88 16.49 -8.07
C ALA A 59 2.96 17.65 -9.07
N VAL A 60 3.76 18.67 -8.77
CA VAL A 60 3.85 19.92 -9.55
C VAL A 60 4.34 19.67 -10.98
N ALA A 61 5.33 18.80 -11.12
CA ALA A 61 5.83 18.41 -12.45
C ALA A 61 5.15 17.12 -12.94
N PRO A 62 4.84 17.00 -14.24
CA PRO A 62 4.34 15.75 -14.78
C PRO A 62 5.39 14.63 -14.67
N LEU A 63 4.91 13.40 -14.47
CA LEU A 63 5.79 12.21 -14.48
C LEU A 63 6.06 11.80 -15.93
N VAL A 64 7.19 12.21 -16.47
CA VAL A 64 7.57 12.00 -17.88
C VAL A 64 8.55 10.83 -18.01
N GLY A 65 8.51 10.10 -19.14
CA GLY A 65 9.48 9.07 -19.48
C GLY A 65 9.41 7.80 -18.63
N ARG A 66 8.27 7.52 -18.04
CA ARG A 66 8.04 6.33 -17.17
C ARG A 66 6.98 5.37 -17.72
N ASP A 67 6.60 5.49 -18.98
CA ASP A 67 5.45 4.77 -19.54
C ASP A 67 5.63 3.25 -19.50
N ALA A 68 6.83 2.75 -19.78
CA ALA A 68 7.14 1.32 -19.68
C ALA A 68 6.98 0.80 -18.23
N VAL A 69 7.51 1.54 -17.23
CA VAL A 69 7.41 1.15 -15.83
C VAL A 69 5.97 1.25 -15.32
N LYS A 70 5.21 2.25 -15.79
CA LYS A 70 3.77 2.37 -15.49
C LYS A 70 3.01 1.16 -16.02
N ALA A 71 3.22 0.81 -17.30
CA ALA A 71 2.58 -0.36 -17.89
C ALA A 71 2.93 -1.67 -17.18
N GLU A 72 4.19 -1.83 -16.75
CA GLU A 72 4.60 -2.97 -15.93
C GLU A 72 3.89 -3.03 -14.58
N LEU A 73 3.70 -1.88 -13.92
CA LEU A 73 3.01 -1.81 -12.63
C LEU A 73 1.52 -2.06 -12.79
N ASP A 74 0.90 -1.55 -13.85
CA ASP A 74 -0.50 -1.82 -14.15
C ASP A 74 -0.71 -3.32 -14.43
N ALA A 75 0.13 -3.92 -15.29
CA ALA A 75 0.10 -5.37 -15.53
C ALA A 75 0.35 -6.20 -14.25
N TRP A 76 1.16 -5.70 -13.32
CA TRP A 76 1.37 -6.34 -12.02
C TRP A 76 0.13 -6.26 -11.13
N LEU A 77 -0.61 -5.15 -11.12
CA LEU A 77 -1.89 -5.04 -10.40
C LEU A 77 -2.87 -6.12 -10.89
N ASP A 78 -2.94 -6.32 -12.19
CA ASP A 78 -3.92 -7.21 -12.83
C ASP A 78 -3.63 -8.71 -12.68
N ARG A 79 -2.42 -9.08 -12.21
CA ARG A 79 -2.03 -10.49 -12.07
C ARG A 79 -3.10 -11.31 -11.33
N ALA A 80 -3.23 -12.58 -11.75
CA ALA A 80 -4.23 -13.50 -11.20
C ALA A 80 -3.98 -13.88 -9.72
N GLN A 81 -2.72 -13.83 -9.26
CA GLN A 81 -2.39 -14.17 -7.88
C GLN A 81 -3.17 -13.30 -6.89
N PRO A 82 -3.75 -13.89 -5.84
CA PRO A 82 -4.50 -13.14 -4.82
C PRO A 82 -3.60 -12.15 -4.07
N ILE A 83 -2.36 -12.54 -3.80
CA ILE A 83 -1.36 -11.69 -3.14
C ILE A 83 -0.13 -11.57 -4.03
N ALA A 84 0.34 -10.35 -4.26
CA ALA A 84 1.61 -10.11 -4.93
C ALA A 84 2.38 -8.95 -4.30
N VAL A 85 3.69 -9.15 -4.15
CA VAL A 85 4.61 -8.15 -3.61
C VAL A 85 5.55 -7.70 -4.70
N ARG A 86 5.84 -6.40 -4.77
CA ARG A 86 6.81 -5.84 -5.69
C ARG A 86 7.71 -4.84 -4.96
N LEU A 87 9.00 -4.96 -5.20
CA LEU A 87 10.01 -4.01 -4.74
C LEU A 87 10.42 -3.11 -5.91
N VAL A 88 10.35 -1.80 -5.68
CA VAL A 88 10.86 -0.78 -6.59
C VAL A 88 12.06 -0.11 -5.95
N THR A 89 13.22 -0.24 -6.58
CA THR A 89 14.47 0.32 -6.09
C THR A 89 14.99 1.41 -7.00
N GLY A 90 15.82 2.29 -6.46
CA GLY A 90 16.46 3.35 -7.21
C GLY A 90 17.00 4.45 -6.29
N GLU A 91 17.91 5.25 -6.79
CA GLU A 91 18.55 6.33 -6.02
C GLU A 91 17.56 7.35 -5.44
N GLY A 92 18.00 8.11 -4.44
CA GLY A 92 17.24 9.25 -3.93
C GLY A 92 16.89 10.22 -5.05
N GLY A 93 15.65 10.74 -5.07
CA GLY A 93 15.21 11.65 -6.12
C GLY A 93 14.82 10.99 -7.45
N SER A 94 14.98 9.68 -7.62
CA SER A 94 14.63 8.98 -8.88
C SER A 94 13.13 8.92 -9.19
N GLY A 95 12.26 9.46 -8.32
CA GLY A 95 10.83 9.56 -8.53
C GLY A 95 10.01 8.34 -8.11
N LYS A 96 10.54 7.42 -7.28
CA LYS A 96 9.81 6.23 -6.81
C LYS A 96 8.49 6.56 -6.11
N THR A 97 8.55 7.46 -5.14
CA THR A 97 7.35 7.90 -4.40
C THR A 97 6.34 8.54 -5.35
N ARG A 98 6.82 9.35 -6.30
CA ARG A 98 5.96 9.96 -7.32
C ARG A 98 5.29 8.91 -8.23
N LEU A 99 6.05 7.89 -8.63
CA LEU A 99 5.53 6.76 -9.41
C LEU A 99 4.45 5.97 -8.63
N ALA A 100 4.69 5.74 -7.34
CA ALA A 100 3.72 5.05 -6.47
C ALA A 100 2.45 5.85 -6.25
N LEU A 101 2.55 7.18 -6.08
CA LEU A 101 1.40 8.09 -5.99
C LEU A 101 0.55 8.06 -7.27
N ASP A 102 1.19 8.08 -8.43
CA ASP A 102 0.54 7.96 -9.73
C ASP A 102 -0.15 6.59 -9.90
N LEU A 103 0.51 5.51 -9.47
CA LEU A 103 -0.09 4.17 -9.46
C LEU A 103 -1.31 4.08 -8.56
N CYS A 104 -1.24 4.62 -7.33
CA CYS A 104 -2.38 4.66 -6.42
C CYS A 104 -3.57 5.41 -7.05
N ALA A 105 -3.33 6.56 -7.65
CA ALA A 105 -4.38 7.35 -8.30
C ALA A 105 -5.05 6.56 -9.44
N ARG A 106 -4.26 5.86 -10.28
CA ARG A 106 -4.82 5.00 -11.35
C ARG A 106 -5.57 3.80 -10.78
N ALA A 107 -5.04 3.14 -9.77
CA ALA A 107 -5.70 2.02 -9.11
C ALA A 107 -7.05 2.45 -8.51
N GLU A 108 -7.12 3.61 -7.86
CA GLU A 108 -8.36 4.15 -7.32
C GLU A 108 -9.42 4.37 -8.40
N THR A 109 -9.04 4.84 -9.61
CA THR A 109 -9.99 4.98 -10.73
C THR A 109 -10.52 3.65 -11.25
N GLN A 110 -9.82 2.55 -10.97
CA GLN A 110 -10.22 1.17 -11.31
C GLN A 110 -10.97 0.46 -10.16
N GLY A 111 -11.32 1.20 -9.11
CA GLY A 111 -12.07 0.66 -7.97
C GLY A 111 -11.22 -0.01 -6.89
N TRP A 112 -9.89 0.15 -6.92
CA TRP A 112 -9.01 -0.34 -5.86
C TRP A 112 -9.03 0.57 -4.63
N HIS A 113 -8.86 -0.02 -3.47
CA HIS A 113 -8.41 0.73 -2.30
C HIS A 113 -6.90 0.87 -2.38
N ALA A 114 -6.39 2.09 -2.51
CA ALA A 114 -4.97 2.32 -2.71
C ALA A 114 -4.44 3.44 -1.81
N GLY A 115 -3.22 3.23 -1.25
CA GLY A 115 -2.62 4.26 -0.41
C GLY A 115 -1.32 3.83 0.25
N PHE A 116 -0.82 4.72 1.10
CA PHE A 116 0.45 4.56 1.80
C PHE A 116 0.23 4.18 3.26
N VAL A 117 1.04 3.27 3.76
CA VAL A 117 1.10 2.92 5.17
C VAL A 117 2.42 3.41 5.75
N SER A 118 2.37 4.08 6.90
CA SER A 118 3.58 4.46 7.61
C SER A 118 4.22 3.24 8.26
N ALA A 119 5.53 3.30 8.43
CA ALA A 119 6.28 2.24 9.09
C ALA A 119 5.83 2.00 10.53
N ASP A 120 5.44 3.05 11.24
CA ASP A 120 4.95 2.94 12.63
C ASP A 120 3.55 2.33 12.69
N GLU A 121 2.71 2.63 11.70
CA GLU A 121 1.39 1.99 11.57
C GLU A 121 1.53 0.49 11.27
N LEU A 122 2.45 0.13 10.38
CA LEU A 122 2.75 -1.27 10.07
C LEU A 122 3.25 -2.03 11.33
N ALA A 123 4.09 -1.38 12.14
CA ALA A 123 4.58 -1.94 13.39
C ALA A 123 3.45 -2.17 14.40
N ARG A 124 2.58 -1.19 14.58
CA ARG A 124 1.41 -1.29 15.47
C ARG A 124 0.45 -2.37 15.01
N PHE A 125 0.17 -2.44 13.72
CA PHE A 125 -0.68 -3.46 13.13
C PHE A 125 -0.11 -4.85 13.40
N HIS A 126 1.15 -5.07 13.07
CA HIS A 126 1.81 -6.36 13.26
C HIS A 126 1.88 -6.81 14.71
N ALA A 127 2.04 -5.89 15.67
CA ALA A 127 2.08 -6.22 17.10
C ALA A 127 0.71 -6.68 17.68
N ARG A 128 -0.39 -6.35 16.99
CA ARG A 128 -1.76 -6.56 17.47
C ARG A 128 -2.55 -7.59 16.67
N THR A 129 -2.02 -8.04 15.52
CA THR A 129 -2.80 -8.84 14.56
C THR A 129 -2.16 -10.19 14.33
N ASN A 130 -2.98 -11.24 14.30
CA ASN A 130 -2.61 -12.45 13.59
C ASN A 130 -2.71 -12.18 12.09
N VAL A 131 -1.58 -11.89 11.46
CA VAL A 131 -1.49 -11.52 10.04
C VAL A 131 -1.91 -12.68 9.13
N GLU A 132 -1.88 -13.92 9.60
CA GLU A 132 -2.37 -15.10 8.87
C GLU A 132 -3.90 -15.06 8.65
N ALA A 133 -4.61 -14.31 9.48
CA ALA A 133 -6.04 -14.06 9.33
C ALA A 133 -6.35 -12.83 8.46
N PHE A 134 -5.32 -12.20 7.88
CA PHE A 134 -5.51 -11.03 7.03
C PHE A 134 -6.17 -11.44 5.72
N THR A 135 -7.32 -10.86 5.44
CA THR A 135 -8.04 -11.01 4.18
C THR A 135 -8.46 -9.63 3.68
N THR A 136 -8.72 -9.49 2.40
CA THR A 136 -9.30 -8.28 1.81
C THR A 136 -10.45 -8.70 0.90
N ASP A 137 -11.58 -8.05 1.06
CA ASP A 137 -12.82 -8.28 0.30
C ASP A 137 -12.88 -7.45 -1.00
N ALA A 138 -11.98 -6.50 -1.15
CA ALA A 138 -11.84 -5.64 -2.33
C ALA A 138 -10.38 -5.58 -2.78
N PRO A 139 -10.11 -5.30 -4.06
CA PRO A 139 -8.75 -5.09 -4.53
C PRO A 139 -8.04 -3.98 -3.76
N THR A 140 -6.89 -4.28 -3.16
CA THR A 140 -6.20 -3.36 -2.26
C THR A 140 -4.72 -3.25 -2.62
N LEU A 141 -4.24 -2.01 -2.78
CA LEU A 141 -2.84 -1.66 -2.99
C LEU A 141 -2.30 -0.91 -1.77
N VAL A 142 -1.32 -1.50 -1.11
CA VAL A 142 -0.63 -0.90 0.03
C VAL A 142 0.81 -0.56 -0.38
N VAL A 143 1.19 0.69 -0.20
CA VAL A 143 2.55 1.19 -0.47
C VAL A 143 3.29 1.43 0.83
N VAL A 144 4.49 0.88 0.93
CA VAL A 144 5.44 1.12 2.03
C VAL A 144 6.66 1.83 1.47
N ASP A 145 6.82 3.10 1.80
CA ASP A 145 8.03 3.85 1.44
C ASP A 145 9.12 3.63 2.49
N TYR A 146 10.40 3.70 2.07
CA TYR A 146 11.57 3.42 2.90
C TYR A 146 11.53 2.04 3.56
N ALA A 147 11.26 1.00 2.78
CA ALA A 147 11.01 -0.36 3.25
C ALA A 147 12.15 -0.94 4.08
N ALA A 148 13.42 -0.65 3.78
CA ALA A 148 14.58 -1.15 4.52
C ALA A 148 14.61 -0.71 5.98
N ALA A 149 14.09 0.47 6.29
CA ALA A 149 14.04 0.98 7.67
C ALA A 149 13.18 0.10 8.60
N LYS A 150 12.31 -0.74 8.04
CA LYS A 150 11.39 -1.64 8.78
C LYS A 150 11.48 -3.09 8.27
N SER A 151 12.66 -3.48 7.82
CA SER A 151 12.90 -4.80 7.22
C SER A 151 12.44 -5.97 8.08
N ALA A 152 12.70 -5.94 9.40
CA ALA A 152 12.30 -7.02 10.31
C ALA A 152 10.78 -7.19 10.39
N ILE A 153 10.02 -6.09 10.42
CA ILE A 153 8.55 -6.10 10.45
C ILE A 153 8.01 -6.58 9.10
N LEU A 154 8.57 -6.06 8.01
CA LEU A 154 8.17 -6.45 6.67
C LEU A 154 8.44 -7.93 6.40
N LYS A 155 9.58 -8.48 6.82
CA LYS A 155 9.86 -9.92 6.71
C LYS A 155 8.79 -10.77 7.41
N ARG A 156 8.46 -10.43 8.64
CA ARG A 156 7.40 -11.14 9.39
C ARG A 156 6.05 -11.05 8.67
N TRP A 157 5.70 -9.87 8.18
CA TRP A 157 4.45 -9.69 7.44
C TRP A 157 4.43 -10.47 6.14
N LEU A 158 5.50 -10.40 5.36
CA LEU A 158 5.65 -11.16 4.11
C LEU A 158 5.59 -12.67 4.35
N THR A 159 6.24 -13.16 5.41
CA THR A 159 6.19 -14.58 5.78
C THR A 159 4.77 -15.01 6.15
N ALA A 160 4.04 -14.18 6.88
CA ALA A 160 2.65 -14.48 7.22
C ALA A 160 1.74 -14.43 5.99
N LEU A 161 1.90 -13.41 5.12
CA LEU A 161 1.15 -13.31 3.87
C LEU A 161 1.40 -14.49 2.92
N ALA A 162 2.62 -15.02 2.90
CA ALA A 162 2.97 -16.18 2.08
C ALA A 162 2.25 -17.47 2.48
N ARG A 163 1.69 -17.53 3.69
CA ARG A 163 0.89 -18.67 4.18
C ARG A 163 -0.59 -18.56 3.86
N ILE A 164 -1.02 -17.40 3.36
CA ILE A 164 -2.42 -17.18 2.97
C ILE A 164 -2.63 -17.80 1.59
N GLU A 165 -3.34 -18.94 1.54
CA GLU A 165 -3.58 -19.65 0.30
C GLU A 165 -4.74 -19.04 -0.52
N GLN A 166 -5.71 -18.44 0.14
CA GLN A 166 -6.92 -17.91 -0.50
C GLN A 166 -7.36 -16.59 0.11
N LEU A 167 -7.73 -15.65 -0.75
CA LEU A 167 -8.48 -14.45 -0.40
C LEU A 167 -9.94 -14.62 -0.86
N PRO A 168 -10.90 -13.85 -0.30
CA PRO A 168 -12.25 -13.77 -0.87
C PRO A 168 -12.21 -13.53 -2.38
N ALA A 169 -13.20 -14.03 -3.12
CA ALA A 169 -13.20 -14.05 -4.59
C ALA A 169 -12.94 -12.68 -5.25
N ALA A 170 -13.37 -11.60 -4.60
CA ALA A 170 -13.09 -10.21 -5.07
C ALA A 170 -11.79 -9.63 -4.52
N GLY A 171 -11.15 -10.30 -3.56
CA GLY A 171 -9.99 -9.78 -2.84
C GLY A 171 -8.70 -9.97 -3.64
N LYS A 172 -7.94 -8.89 -3.80
CA LYS A 172 -6.54 -8.91 -4.26
C LYS A 172 -5.72 -8.02 -3.34
N LEU A 173 -4.57 -8.49 -2.89
CA LEU A 173 -3.62 -7.66 -2.15
C LEU A 173 -2.36 -7.44 -2.97
N ARG A 174 -2.01 -6.18 -3.13
CA ARG A 174 -0.75 -5.74 -3.74
C ARG A 174 0.05 -4.95 -2.72
N LEU A 175 1.27 -5.40 -2.44
CA LEU A 175 2.19 -4.71 -1.56
C LEU A 175 3.34 -4.16 -2.37
N LEU A 176 3.42 -2.84 -2.49
CA LEU A 176 4.48 -2.12 -3.19
C LEU A 176 5.47 -1.57 -2.18
N LEU A 177 6.70 -2.05 -2.23
CA LEU A 177 7.80 -1.62 -1.38
C LEU A 177 8.71 -0.68 -2.16
N LEU A 178 9.01 0.50 -1.60
CA LEU A 178 9.93 1.46 -2.22
C LEU A 178 11.21 1.50 -1.39
N GLU A 179 12.37 1.44 -2.09
CA GLU A 179 13.66 1.45 -1.43
C GLU A 179 14.72 2.22 -2.24
N ARG A 180 15.68 2.81 -1.54
CA ARG A 180 16.75 3.57 -2.19
C ARG A 180 17.81 2.67 -2.83
N HIS A 181 18.17 1.58 -2.18
CA HIS A 181 19.25 0.71 -2.59
C HIS A 181 18.72 -0.68 -2.93
N GLY A 182 19.04 -1.16 -4.11
CA GLY A 182 18.59 -2.43 -4.62
C GLY A 182 19.75 -3.37 -4.94
N ALA A 183 20.75 -3.49 -4.05
CA ALA A 183 21.77 -4.51 -4.23
C ALA A 183 21.10 -5.89 -4.24
N ARG A 184 21.04 -6.51 -5.40
CA ARG A 184 20.40 -7.84 -5.58
C ARG A 184 21.04 -8.91 -4.71
N GLU A 185 22.32 -8.77 -4.40
CA GLU A 185 23.11 -9.78 -3.69
C GLU A 185 23.17 -9.58 -2.17
N SER A 186 22.76 -8.44 -1.64
CA SER A 186 22.83 -8.10 -0.21
C SER A 186 21.59 -7.43 0.35
N GLY A 187 20.50 -7.41 -0.41
CA GLY A 187 19.24 -6.80 0.02
C GLY A 187 18.63 -7.54 1.20
N TRP A 188 18.05 -6.81 2.15
CA TRP A 188 17.35 -7.35 3.32
C TRP A 188 16.23 -8.35 2.97
N TRP A 189 15.74 -8.33 1.75
CA TRP A 189 14.69 -9.23 1.22
C TRP A 189 15.21 -10.62 0.84
N GLN A 190 16.54 -10.83 0.82
CA GLN A 190 17.15 -12.12 0.52
C GLN A 190 17.49 -12.93 1.77
N GLN A 191 17.54 -12.31 2.92
CA GLN A 191 17.79 -12.93 4.20
C GLN A 191 16.49 -13.43 4.83
#